data_97c3d7b1dc295e1d5b1ceba023c7d657
#
_entry.id   97c3d7b1dc295e1d5b1ceba023c7d657
#
_cell.length_a   1.000
_cell.length_b   1.000
_cell.length_c   1.000
_cell.angle_alpha   90.00
_cell.angle_beta   90.00
_cell.angle_gamma   90.00
#
_symmetry.space_group_name_H-M   'P 1'
#
loop_
_entity.id
_entity.type
_entity.pdbx_description
1 polymer ?
#
loop_
_entity_poly.entity_id
_entity_poly.type
_entity_poly.pdbx_seq_one_letter_code
_entity_poly.pdbx_strand_id
1 'polypeptide(L)'
;MCLPLKPVLSRDRRGLPNFIDEPTSGLDPVSRDELLKILSEYIEDGEHSVLFSTHITGDLERAADYITYISYGELYFTGSKDDFVDMFRIVKGGIEELSDDLKNKAAGIRTFPTGFEALMKTEDISGFPNLTVEPATIDEIVVFTSKKGDDYE
;
A
#
# COMPACT_ATOMS: atom_id res chain seq x y z
N MET A 1 -2.32 10.11 7.95
CA MET A 1 -1.29 9.52 7.07
C MET A 1 -1.70 9.85 5.65
N CYS A 2 -0.96 10.69 4.95
CA CYS A 2 -1.22 10.99 3.53
C CYS A 2 -0.44 10.00 2.68
N LEU A 3 -1.12 9.32 1.78
CA LEU A 3 -0.51 8.52 0.72
C LEU A 3 -0.57 9.35 -0.58
N PRO A 4 0.48 10.10 -0.94
CA PRO A 4 0.48 10.76 -2.23
C PRO A 4 0.78 9.73 -3.32
N LEU A 5 -0.10 9.65 -4.29
CA LEU A 5 0.16 9.01 -5.57
C LEU A 5 1.11 9.88 -6.39
N LYS A 6 2.15 9.26 -6.93
CA LYS A 6 3.04 9.97 -7.83
C LYS A 6 2.42 10.01 -9.23
N PRO A 7 2.30 11.20 -9.84
CA PRO A 7 1.80 11.30 -11.20
C PRO A 7 2.83 10.67 -12.16
N VAL A 8 2.36 9.90 -13.10
CA VAL A 8 2.94 10.02 -14.42
C VAL A 8 2.55 11.41 -14.90
N LEU A 9 3.53 12.29 -15.06
CA LEU A 9 3.32 13.64 -15.50
C LEU A 9 2.74 13.63 -16.92
N SER A 10 1.44 13.59 -17.05
CA SER A 10 0.78 14.13 -18.22
C SER A 10 0.43 15.59 -17.91
N ARG A 11 0.70 16.43 -18.85
CA ARG A 11 0.39 17.85 -18.79
C ARG A 11 -0.96 18.03 -19.46
N ASP A 12 -1.87 18.79 -18.83
CA ASP A 12 -2.91 19.41 -19.61
C ASP A 12 -2.24 20.30 -20.67
N ARG A 13 -2.98 20.75 -21.68
CA ARG A 13 -2.45 21.66 -22.72
C ARG A 13 -1.82 22.95 -22.13
N ARG A 14 -1.93 23.19 -20.81
CA ARG A 14 -1.38 24.28 -20.04
C ARG A 14 -0.22 23.89 -19.13
N GLY A 15 0.13 22.59 -19.06
CA GLY A 15 1.32 22.11 -18.37
C GLY A 15 1.19 21.98 -16.85
N LEU A 16 -0.01 22.04 -16.29
CA LEU A 16 -0.26 21.89 -14.85
C LEU A 16 -0.72 20.49 -14.52
N PRO A 17 -0.15 19.83 -13.48
CA PRO A 17 -0.68 18.57 -12.98
C PRO A 17 -2.05 18.80 -12.31
N ASN A 18 -3.02 17.94 -12.61
CA ASN A 18 -4.28 17.91 -11.86
C ASN A 18 -4.02 17.23 -10.50
N PHE A 19 -3.86 18.04 -9.46
CA PHE A 19 -3.72 17.55 -8.09
C PHE A 19 -5.06 17.66 -7.36
N ILE A 20 -5.47 16.57 -6.72
CA ILE A 20 -6.70 16.51 -5.91
C ILE A 20 -6.34 15.93 -4.54
N ASP A 21 -6.70 16.63 -3.48
CA ASP A 21 -6.47 16.17 -2.12
C ASP A 21 -7.72 15.47 -1.57
N GLU A 22 -7.56 14.21 -1.16
CA GLU A 22 -8.61 13.37 -0.57
C GLU A 22 -9.94 13.38 -1.36
N PRO A 23 -9.96 13.08 -2.67
CA PRO A 23 -11.14 13.28 -3.53
C PRO A 23 -12.37 12.47 -3.11
N THR A 24 -12.17 11.35 -2.45
CA THR A 24 -13.23 10.41 -2.04
C THR A 24 -13.63 10.55 -0.58
N SER A 25 -12.96 11.43 0.17
CA SER A 25 -13.23 11.64 1.59
C SER A 25 -14.67 12.14 1.81
N GLY A 26 -15.39 11.44 2.70
CA GLY A 26 -16.79 11.78 3.03
C GLY A 26 -17.83 11.35 1.99
N LEU A 27 -17.45 10.72 0.89
CA LEU A 27 -18.40 10.16 -0.05
C LEU A 27 -18.94 8.82 0.43
N ASP A 28 -20.20 8.55 0.11
CA ASP A 28 -20.78 7.22 0.24
C ASP A 28 -20.14 6.24 -0.77
N PRO A 29 -20.24 4.90 -0.58
CA PRO A 29 -19.57 3.93 -1.41
C PRO A 29 -19.92 4.01 -2.91
N VAL A 30 -21.15 4.40 -3.27
CA VAL A 30 -21.59 4.50 -4.66
C VAL A 30 -20.94 5.71 -5.33
N SER A 31 -21.06 6.89 -4.70
CA SER A 31 -20.44 8.13 -5.20
C SER A 31 -18.92 8.02 -5.30
N ARG A 32 -18.28 7.29 -4.38
CA ARG A 32 -16.84 7.00 -4.43
C ARG A 32 -16.49 6.18 -5.67
N ASP A 33 -17.21 5.10 -5.92
CA ASP A 33 -16.98 4.22 -7.07
C ASP A 33 -17.15 4.97 -8.40
N GLU A 34 -18.19 5.80 -8.50
CA GLU A 34 -18.44 6.66 -9.65
C GLU A 34 -17.31 7.67 -9.88
N LEU A 35 -16.80 8.32 -8.83
CA LEU A 35 -15.69 9.26 -8.95
C LEU A 35 -14.40 8.58 -9.42
N LEU A 36 -14.05 7.43 -8.83
CA LEU A 36 -12.87 6.67 -9.23
C LEU A 36 -12.97 6.22 -10.69
N LYS A 37 -14.17 5.81 -11.14
CA LYS A 37 -14.43 5.48 -12.53
C LYS A 37 -14.20 6.68 -13.45
N ILE A 38 -14.72 7.85 -13.11
CA ILE A 38 -14.51 9.09 -13.88
C ILE A 38 -13.03 9.44 -13.98
N LEU A 39 -12.27 9.29 -12.87
CA LEU A 39 -10.82 9.53 -12.88
C LEU A 39 -10.09 8.55 -13.78
N SER A 40 -10.46 7.26 -13.76
CA SER A 40 -9.87 6.24 -14.64
C SER A 40 -10.18 6.51 -16.11
N GLU A 41 -11.43 6.83 -16.45
CA GLU A 41 -11.83 7.19 -17.81
C GLU A 41 -11.09 8.46 -18.32
N TYR A 42 -10.84 9.42 -17.43
CA TYR A 42 -10.13 10.66 -17.79
C TYR A 42 -8.68 10.43 -18.22
N ILE A 43 -8.02 9.39 -17.72
CA ILE A 43 -6.63 9.06 -18.04
C ILE A 43 -6.47 8.02 -19.16
N GLU A 44 -7.57 7.42 -19.64
CA GLU A 44 -7.53 6.34 -20.65
C GLU A 44 -6.90 6.75 -21.99
N ASP A 45 -6.98 8.03 -22.35
CA ASP A 45 -6.39 8.54 -23.58
C ASP A 45 -4.85 8.59 -23.56
N GLY A 46 -4.23 8.40 -22.39
CA GLY A 46 -2.78 8.47 -22.19
C GLY A 46 -2.19 9.88 -22.31
N GLU A 47 -3.01 10.90 -22.56
CA GLU A 47 -2.59 12.30 -22.64
C GLU A 47 -2.81 13.04 -21.31
N HIS A 48 -3.63 12.47 -20.43
CA HIS A 48 -3.98 13.04 -19.14
C HIS A 48 -3.40 12.19 -18.00
N SER A 49 -3.15 12.84 -16.86
CA SER A 49 -2.86 12.15 -15.60
C SER A 49 -3.45 12.92 -14.43
N VAL A 50 -3.70 12.19 -13.36
CA VAL A 50 -4.25 12.72 -12.12
C VAL A 50 -3.31 12.34 -10.99
N LEU A 51 -2.96 13.30 -10.15
CA LEU A 51 -2.33 13.08 -8.86
C LEU A 51 -3.38 13.32 -7.79
N PHE A 52 -3.64 12.32 -6.97
CA PHE A 52 -4.46 12.53 -5.79
C PHE A 52 -3.80 11.97 -4.53
N SER A 53 -4.05 12.62 -3.39
CA SER A 53 -3.71 12.07 -2.08
C SER A 53 -4.92 11.33 -1.53
N THR A 54 -4.68 10.24 -0.81
CA THR A 54 -5.73 9.55 -0.06
C THR A 54 -5.14 8.74 1.09
N HIS A 55 -5.92 8.58 2.16
CA HIS A 55 -5.65 7.64 3.23
C HIS A 55 -6.49 6.35 3.10
N ILE A 56 -7.30 6.24 2.04
CA ILE A 56 -8.18 5.10 1.76
C ILE A 56 -7.48 4.18 0.78
N THR A 57 -6.88 3.12 1.29
CA THR A 57 -6.07 2.17 0.52
C THR A 57 -6.84 1.50 -0.62
N GLY A 58 -8.14 1.24 -0.44
CA GLY A 58 -9.00 0.69 -1.48
C GLY A 58 -9.14 1.57 -2.73
N ASP A 59 -8.97 2.89 -2.62
CA ASP A 59 -8.97 3.79 -3.77
C ASP A 59 -7.71 3.60 -4.62
N LEU A 60 -6.57 3.34 -3.94
CA LEU A 60 -5.30 3.05 -4.61
C LEU A 60 -5.35 1.73 -5.37
N GLU A 61 -5.96 0.71 -4.77
CA GLU A 61 -6.12 -0.60 -5.42
C GLU A 61 -6.92 -0.49 -6.72
N ARG A 62 -7.93 0.37 -6.74
CA ARG A 62 -8.86 0.54 -7.88
C ARG A 62 -8.35 1.46 -8.98
N ALA A 63 -7.74 2.59 -8.61
CA ALA A 63 -7.48 3.69 -9.54
C ALA A 63 -6.01 4.07 -9.70
N ALA A 64 -5.09 3.48 -8.94
CA ALA A 64 -3.68 3.85 -9.01
C ALA A 64 -2.87 2.91 -9.92
N ASP A 65 -2.07 3.48 -10.83
CA ASP A 65 -1.01 2.77 -11.54
C ASP A 65 0.32 2.92 -10.81
N TYR A 66 0.55 4.09 -10.18
CA TYR A 66 1.77 4.42 -9.44
C TYR A 66 1.45 4.88 -8.04
N ILE A 67 2.30 4.50 -7.08
CA ILE A 67 2.15 4.83 -5.66
C ILE A 67 3.40 5.57 -5.19
N THR A 68 3.19 6.63 -4.41
CA THR A 68 4.21 7.23 -3.57
C THR A 68 3.74 7.12 -2.12
N TYR A 69 4.38 6.26 -1.34
CA TYR A 69 4.04 6.03 0.06
C TYR A 69 4.98 6.83 0.96
N ILE A 70 4.40 7.69 1.79
CA ILE A 70 5.11 8.48 2.79
C ILE A 70 4.65 8.02 4.18
N SER A 71 5.59 7.69 5.04
CA SER A 71 5.35 7.27 6.42
C SER A 71 6.24 8.06 7.35
N TYR A 72 5.69 8.59 8.46
CA TYR A 72 6.42 9.43 9.43
C TYR A 72 7.22 10.60 8.83
N GLY A 73 6.74 11.17 7.73
CA GLY A 73 7.40 12.29 7.04
C GLY A 73 8.54 11.88 6.10
N GLU A 74 8.83 10.59 5.98
CA GLU A 74 9.85 10.05 5.09
C GLU A 74 9.24 9.32 3.90
N LEU A 75 9.92 9.41 2.76
CA LEU A 75 9.55 8.66 1.56
C LEU A 75 9.90 7.18 1.77
N TYR A 76 8.86 6.35 1.91
CA TYR A 76 9.02 4.92 2.08
C TYR A 76 9.15 4.18 0.74
N PHE A 77 8.30 4.53 -0.24
CA PHE A 77 8.28 3.92 -1.56
C PHE A 77 7.79 4.91 -2.63
N THR A 78 8.29 4.75 -3.85
CA THR A 78 7.74 5.38 -5.06
C THR A 78 7.99 4.49 -6.26
N GLY A 79 6.93 4.10 -6.99
CA GLY A 79 7.01 3.18 -8.11
C GLY A 79 5.64 2.75 -8.60
N SER A 80 5.60 1.70 -9.43
CA SER A 80 4.34 1.10 -9.84
C SER A 80 3.61 0.46 -8.65
N LYS A 81 2.29 0.37 -8.75
CA LYS A 81 1.48 -0.33 -7.74
C LYS A 81 1.88 -1.80 -7.61
N ASP A 82 2.12 -2.44 -8.75
CA ASP A 82 2.51 -3.85 -8.78
C ASP A 82 3.86 -4.09 -8.08
N ASP A 83 4.86 -3.24 -8.33
CA ASP A 83 6.15 -3.31 -7.62
C ASP A 83 5.97 -3.13 -6.11
N PHE A 84 5.08 -2.21 -5.69
CA PHE A 84 4.82 -1.97 -4.28
C PHE A 84 4.23 -3.20 -3.58
N VAL A 85 3.24 -3.85 -4.20
CA VAL A 85 2.62 -5.07 -3.66
C VAL A 85 3.59 -6.25 -3.71
N ASP A 86 4.36 -6.38 -4.79
CA ASP A 86 5.30 -7.48 -4.98
C ASP A 86 6.53 -7.43 -4.05
N MET A 87 6.84 -6.26 -3.49
CA MET A 87 7.90 -6.13 -2.49
C MET A 87 7.62 -6.91 -1.21
N PHE A 88 6.35 -7.22 -0.90
CA PHE A 88 5.94 -7.76 0.38
C PHE A 88 5.06 -9.00 0.24
N ARG A 89 5.09 -9.83 1.26
CA ARG A 89 4.18 -10.95 1.45
C ARG A 89 3.74 -10.99 2.91
N ILE A 90 2.54 -11.52 3.13
CA ILE A 90 2.10 -11.94 4.46
C ILE A 90 2.57 -13.36 4.69
N VAL A 91 3.26 -13.59 5.79
CA VAL A 91 3.62 -14.92 6.26
C VAL A 91 2.86 -15.27 7.52
N LYS A 92 2.41 -16.50 7.62
CA LYS A 92 1.60 -17.01 8.73
C LYS A 92 2.19 -18.30 9.26
N GLY A 93 2.13 -18.48 10.58
CA GLY A 93 2.62 -19.68 11.24
C GLY A 93 2.11 -19.83 12.66
N GLY A 94 2.44 -20.95 13.31
CA GLY A 94 2.21 -21.17 14.73
C GLY A 94 3.15 -20.30 15.58
N ILE A 95 2.80 -20.07 16.86
CA ILE A 95 3.63 -19.27 17.76
C ILE A 95 5.04 -19.85 17.92
N GLU A 96 5.17 -21.16 17.87
CA GLU A 96 6.45 -21.89 17.94
C GLU A 96 7.37 -21.63 16.74
N GLU A 97 6.81 -21.17 15.62
CA GLU A 97 7.56 -20.85 14.39
C GLU A 97 8.04 -19.38 14.38
N LEU A 98 7.58 -18.54 15.33
CA LEU A 98 7.94 -17.15 15.45
C LEU A 98 9.36 -16.98 16.06
N SER A 99 10.36 -17.23 15.23
CA SER A 99 11.77 -17.11 15.63
C SER A 99 12.22 -15.64 15.76
N ASP A 100 13.31 -15.42 16.49
CA ASP A 100 13.89 -14.08 16.61
C ASP A 100 14.46 -13.57 15.28
N ASP A 101 14.93 -14.45 14.40
CA ASP A 101 15.35 -14.08 13.04
C ASP A 101 14.16 -13.56 12.21
N LEU A 102 13.00 -14.20 12.32
CA LEU A 102 11.78 -13.74 11.68
C LEU A 102 11.34 -12.37 12.20
N LYS A 103 11.35 -12.18 13.54
CA LYS A 103 11.01 -10.90 14.16
C LYS A 103 11.91 -9.76 13.68
N ASN A 104 13.20 -10.02 13.49
CA ASN A 104 14.16 -9.02 13.04
C ASN A 104 13.98 -8.64 11.56
N LYS A 105 13.51 -9.57 10.71
CA LYS A 105 13.30 -9.36 9.28
C LYS A 105 11.91 -8.84 8.95
N ALA A 106 10.94 -9.07 9.82
CA ALA A 106 9.58 -8.62 9.59
C ALA A 106 9.47 -7.08 9.62
N ALA A 107 8.73 -6.53 8.67
CA ALA A 107 8.35 -5.12 8.65
C ALA A 107 7.30 -4.80 9.73
N GLY A 108 6.51 -5.78 10.13
CA GLY A 108 5.56 -5.72 11.22
C GLY A 108 5.02 -7.11 11.54
N ILE A 109 4.54 -7.32 12.76
CA ILE A 109 4.03 -8.60 13.25
C ILE A 109 2.74 -8.38 14.02
N ARG A 110 1.82 -9.33 13.87
CA ARG A 110 0.59 -9.42 14.66
C ARG A 110 0.50 -10.84 15.22
N THR A 111 0.33 -10.98 16.55
CA THR A 111 0.22 -12.27 17.22
C THR A 111 -1.22 -12.54 17.65
N PHE A 112 -1.60 -13.80 17.62
CA PHE A 112 -2.90 -14.31 18.04
C PHE A 112 -2.69 -15.53 18.97
N PRO A 113 -3.70 -15.97 19.71
CA PRO A 113 -3.58 -17.17 20.55
C PRO A 113 -3.21 -18.43 19.76
N THR A 114 -3.51 -18.49 18.47
CA THR A 114 -3.30 -19.65 17.59
C THR A 114 -2.09 -19.53 16.66
N GLY A 115 -1.39 -18.37 16.64
CA GLY A 115 -0.27 -18.17 15.74
C GLY A 115 0.07 -16.70 15.52
N PHE A 116 0.70 -16.40 14.38
CA PHE A 116 1.06 -15.03 14.01
C PHE A 116 0.85 -14.77 12.51
N GLU A 117 0.75 -13.50 12.19
CA GLU A 117 0.90 -12.94 10.84
C GLU A 117 2.01 -11.91 10.85
N ALA A 118 2.88 -11.94 9.85
CA ALA A 118 3.94 -10.97 9.70
C ALA A 118 4.05 -10.49 8.26
N LEU A 119 4.32 -9.19 8.09
CA LEU A 119 4.67 -8.63 6.80
C LEU A 119 6.18 -8.76 6.61
N MET A 120 6.60 -9.44 5.56
CA MET A 120 7.99 -9.64 5.21
C MET A 120 8.29 -9.18 3.79
N LYS A 121 9.54 -8.77 3.56
CA LYS A 121 10.00 -8.55 2.18
C LYS A 121 10.06 -9.88 1.44
N THR A 122 9.67 -9.88 0.18
CA THR A 122 9.66 -11.08 -0.68
C THR A 122 11.03 -11.75 -0.77
N GLU A 123 12.12 -10.96 -0.75
CA GLU A 123 13.51 -11.45 -0.77
C GLU A 123 13.91 -12.26 0.47
N ASP A 124 13.29 -12.01 1.63
CA ASP A 124 13.63 -12.65 2.91
C ASP A 124 12.88 -13.96 3.17
N ILE A 125 11.84 -14.26 2.39
CA ILE A 125 10.93 -15.40 2.64
C ILE A 125 11.62 -16.74 2.48
N SER A 126 12.60 -16.84 1.59
CA SER A 126 13.31 -18.09 1.32
C SER A 126 13.98 -18.69 2.57
N GLY A 127 14.22 -17.89 3.60
CA GLY A 127 14.73 -18.34 4.90
C GLY A 127 13.72 -19.09 5.77
N PHE A 128 12.42 -19.11 5.39
CA PHE A 128 11.33 -19.62 6.22
C PHE A 128 10.39 -20.56 5.43
N PRO A 129 10.89 -21.73 4.97
CA PRO A 129 10.18 -22.60 4.01
C PRO A 129 8.91 -23.25 4.56
N ASN A 130 8.72 -23.29 5.89
CA ASN A 130 7.59 -23.97 6.53
C ASN A 130 6.37 -23.05 6.74
N LEU A 131 6.53 -21.73 6.52
CA LEU A 131 5.45 -20.78 6.74
C LEU A 131 4.48 -20.73 5.56
N THR A 132 3.23 -20.45 5.86
CA THR A 132 2.25 -20.13 4.82
C THR A 132 2.52 -18.72 4.30
N VAL A 133 2.62 -18.57 2.98
CA VAL A 133 2.92 -17.30 2.31
C VAL A 133 1.74 -16.89 1.44
N GLU A 134 1.26 -15.67 1.62
CA GLU A 134 0.17 -15.07 0.86
C GLU A 134 0.59 -13.72 0.27
N PRO A 135 0.01 -13.30 -0.87
CA PRO A 135 0.18 -11.93 -1.36
C PRO A 135 -0.28 -10.92 -0.30
N ALA A 136 0.46 -9.82 -0.17
CA ALA A 136 0.04 -8.71 0.68
C ALA A 136 -0.84 -7.73 -0.11
N THR A 137 -1.86 -7.17 0.51
CA THR A 137 -2.63 -6.04 -0.02
C THR A 137 -1.97 -4.71 0.34
N ILE A 138 -2.34 -3.63 -0.37
CA ILE A 138 -1.85 -2.29 -0.02
C ILE A 138 -2.23 -1.92 1.42
N ASP A 139 -3.45 -2.28 1.83
CA ASP A 139 -3.93 -2.03 3.20
C ASP A 139 -3.05 -2.72 4.25
N GLU A 140 -2.75 -4.00 4.06
CA GLU A 140 -1.88 -4.75 4.97
C GLU A 140 -0.47 -4.14 5.03
N ILE A 141 0.12 -3.79 3.88
CA ILE A 141 1.44 -3.16 3.84
C ILE A 141 1.43 -1.87 4.65
N VAL A 142 0.43 -1.01 4.44
CA VAL A 142 0.30 0.26 5.16
C VAL A 142 0.09 0.04 6.64
N VAL A 143 -0.81 -0.87 7.04
CA VAL A 143 -1.11 -1.15 8.45
C VAL A 143 0.11 -1.70 9.20
N PHE A 144 0.83 -2.66 8.60
CA PHE A 144 2.00 -3.26 9.25
C PHE A 144 3.20 -2.30 9.33
N THR A 145 3.43 -1.51 8.28
CA THR A 145 4.55 -0.54 8.26
C THR A 145 4.29 0.70 9.10
N SER A 146 3.02 1.07 9.32
CA SER A 146 2.64 2.20 10.18
C SER A 146 2.83 1.92 11.67
N LYS A 147 2.88 0.67 12.08
CA LYS A 147 2.99 0.25 13.48
C LYS A 147 4.43 0.07 13.99
N LYS A 148 5.43 0.41 13.21
CA LYS A 148 6.84 0.24 13.58
C LYS A 148 7.32 1.16 14.74
N GLY A 149 6.41 1.77 15.49
CA GLY A 149 6.71 2.66 16.62
C GLY A 149 5.98 2.33 17.91
N ASP A 150 5.00 1.45 17.89
CA ASP A 150 4.30 1.06 19.11
C ASP A 150 4.75 -0.34 19.51
N ASP A 151 5.63 -0.38 20.53
CA ASP A 151 5.99 -1.61 21.24
C ASP A 151 4.70 -2.31 21.69
N TYR A 152 4.61 -3.58 21.36
CA TYR A 152 3.55 -4.45 21.84
C TYR A 152 3.73 -4.63 23.37
N GLU A 153 2.95 -3.91 24.19
CA GLU A 153 2.63 -4.33 25.54
C GLU A 153 1.56 -5.42 25.52
#